data_de6be8dbf18e24fdb83518ad64399cdf
#
_entry.id   de6be8dbf18e24fdb83518ad64399cdf
#
_cell.length_a   1.000
_cell.length_b   1.000
_cell.length_c   1.000
_cell.angle_alpha   90.00
_cell.angle_beta   90.00
_cell.angle_gamma   90.00
#
_symmetry.space_group_name_H-M   'P 1'
#
loop_
_entity.id
_entity.type
_entity.pdbx_description
1 polymer ?
#
loop_
_entity_poly.entity_id
_entity_poly.type
_entity_poly.pdbx_seq_one_letter_code
_entity_poly.pdbx_strand_id
1 'polypeptide(L)'
;MMRSLDELSFTAAARKQIAANVRALEPQPQPLGALRSAAVALVVVEHQGQLAVLLTRRAGTLRAHSGQWALPGGRIDPGENAEMAALREVREEINLDLPKDAVIGVLDDYNTRSGYRITPVVAWTHTDIAMLLPNPSEVASIHTITFDDLARPDAPQFDRIPETDREILSMQLEVDQIFAPTAAMLYQFREVAIFGRPTRVLHYDQPRFAWR
;
A
#
# COMPACT_ATOMS: atom_id res chain seq x y z
N MET A 1 21.63 13.83 -2.62
CA MET A 1 22.66 12.96 -2.05
C MET A 1 21.91 11.85 -1.31
N MET A 2 21.80 10.67 -1.93
CA MET A 2 21.12 9.51 -1.32
C MET A 2 21.91 9.11 -0.09
N ARG A 3 21.29 9.21 1.10
CA ARG A 3 21.78 8.49 2.27
C ARG A 3 21.59 6.99 1.98
N SER A 4 22.54 6.17 2.41
CA SER A 4 22.43 4.72 2.25
C SER A 4 21.19 4.23 3.01
N LEU A 5 20.54 3.18 2.52
CA LEU A 5 19.40 2.52 3.17
C LEU A 5 19.76 2.00 4.58
N ASP A 6 21.05 1.77 4.84
CA ASP A 6 21.60 1.38 6.16
C ASP A 6 21.29 2.39 7.31
N GLU A 7 20.80 3.61 6.99
CA GLU A 7 20.41 4.62 7.97
C GLU A 7 18.89 4.60 8.29
N LEU A 8 18.09 3.74 7.66
CA LEU A 8 16.64 3.68 7.84
C LEU A 8 16.23 2.66 8.93
N SER A 9 16.79 2.79 10.12
CA SER A 9 16.23 2.13 11.30
C SER A 9 14.91 2.80 11.73
N PHE A 10 14.06 2.09 12.47
CA PHE A 10 12.77 2.59 12.94
C PHE A 10 12.94 3.68 14.00
N THR A 11 13.10 4.92 13.56
CA THR A 11 13.39 6.10 14.40
C THR A 11 12.44 7.26 14.11
N ALA A 12 12.37 8.20 15.06
CA ALA A 12 11.65 9.45 14.87
C ALA A 12 12.20 10.27 13.68
N ALA A 13 13.50 10.18 13.41
CA ALA A 13 14.14 10.84 12.27
C ALA A 13 13.67 10.21 10.93
N ALA A 14 13.61 8.89 10.85
CA ALA A 14 13.07 8.18 9.69
C ALA A 14 11.60 8.53 9.46
N ARG A 15 10.76 8.51 10.51
CA ARG A 15 9.35 8.94 10.43
C ARG A 15 9.24 10.36 9.85
N LYS A 16 10.04 11.30 10.37
CA LYS A 16 10.03 12.69 9.90
C LYS A 16 10.43 12.81 8.43
N GLN A 17 11.45 12.07 8.00
CA GLN A 17 11.92 12.08 6.61
C GLN A 17 10.87 11.49 5.67
N ILE A 18 10.31 10.33 6.00
CA ILE A 18 9.26 9.67 5.23
C ILE A 18 8.02 10.57 5.12
N ALA A 19 7.59 11.17 6.22
CA ALA A 19 6.47 12.11 6.23
C ALA A 19 6.74 13.34 5.37
N ALA A 20 7.96 13.87 5.38
CA ALA A 20 8.34 14.99 4.51
C ALA A 20 8.31 14.60 3.03
N ASN A 21 8.84 13.42 2.67
CA ASN A 21 8.82 12.92 1.31
C ASN A 21 7.39 12.70 0.79
N VAL A 22 6.53 12.06 1.61
CA VAL A 22 5.12 11.80 1.24
C VAL A 22 4.35 13.11 1.05
N ARG A 23 4.52 14.08 1.95
CA ARG A 23 3.84 15.39 1.84
C ARG A 23 4.32 16.24 0.67
N ALA A 24 5.58 16.06 0.23
CA ALA A 24 6.13 16.76 -0.93
C ALA A 24 5.56 16.27 -2.27
N LEU A 25 4.86 15.12 -2.28
CA LEU A 25 4.28 14.57 -3.52
C LEU A 25 3.15 15.44 -4.09
N GLU A 26 2.38 16.16 -3.26
CA GLU A 26 1.15 16.85 -3.67
C GLU A 26 0.21 15.90 -4.44
N PRO A 27 -0.59 15.09 -3.75
CA PRO A 27 -1.41 14.06 -4.37
C PRO A 27 -2.32 14.60 -5.48
N GLN A 28 -2.44 13.86 -6.57
CA GLN A 28 -3.32 14.19 -7.69
C GLN A 28 -4.63 13.42 -7.56
N PRO A 29 -5.72 14.06 -7.10
CA PRO A 29 -7.01 13.41 -7.00
C PRO A 29 -7.54 13.06 -8.39
N GLN A 30 -8.10 11.86 -8.52
CA GLN A 30 -8.73 11.44 -9.77
C GLN A 30 -10.25 11.69 -9.70
N PRO A 31 -10.89 12.08 -10.83
CA PRO A 31 -12.34 12.16 -10.88
C PRO A 31 -12.98 10.83 -10.50
N LEU A 32 -13.99 10.88 -9.63
CA LEU A 32 -14.67 9.65 -9.22
C LEU A 32 -15.46 9.02 -10.39
N GLY A 33 -16.16 9.83 -11.19
CA GLY A 33 -16.96 9.32 -12.30
C GLY A 33 -17.92 8.22 -11.84
N ALA A 34 -17.89 7.08 -12.54
CA ALA A 34 -18.65 5.88 -12.20
C ALA A 34 -17.92 4.93 -11.21
N LEU A 35 -16.72 5.30 -10.73
CA LEU A 35 -15.94 4.48 -9.80
C LEU A 35 -16.49 4.58 -8.37
N ARG A 36 -16.25 3.55 -7.59
CA ARG A 36 -16.52 3.51 -6.15
C ARG A 36 -15.27 3.95 -5.40
N SER A 37 -15.43 4.81 -4.39
CA SER A 37 -14.32 5.24 -3.54
C SER A 37 -13.88 4.10 -2.60
N ALA A 38 -12.57 3.92 -2.47
CA ALA A 38 -11.94 3.02 -1.52
C ALA A 38 -10.66 3.66 -0.96
N ALA A 39 -10.19 3.18 0.19
CA ALA A 39 -8.92 3.56 0.76
C ALA A 39 -8.17 2.32 1.25
N VAL A 40 -6.84 2.37 1.18
CA VAL A 40 -5.96 1.34 1.73
C VAL A 40 -4.90 1.97 2.61
N ALA A 41 -4.36 1.22 3.56
CA ALA A 41 -3.34 1.67 4.47
C ALA A 41 -1.97 1.06 4.14
N LEU A 42 -0.98 1.91 3.89
CA LEU A 42 0.44 1.60 3.90
C LEU A 42 0.96 1.85 5.33
N VAL A 43 0.82 0.86 6.19
CA VAL A 43 1.18 0.99 7.61
C VAL A 43 2.65 0.65 7.79
N VAL A 44 3.45 1.66 8.14
CA VAL A 44 4.87 1.50 8.44
C VAL A 44 5.03 1.05 9.89
N VAL A 45 5.74 -0.06 10.06
CA VAL A 45 5.99 -0.72 11.35
C VAL A 45 7.48 -1.04 11.52
N GLU A 46 7.86 -1.41 12.73
CA GLU A 46 9.14 -2.07 12.97
C GLU A 46 9.00 -3.58 12.78
N HIS A 47 9.94 -4.19 12.10
CA HIS A 47 10.09 -5.63 12.02
C HIS A 47 11.56 -6.03 12.12
N GLN A 48 11.95 -6.73 13.20
CA GLN A 48 13.32 -7.18 13.44
C GLN A 48 14.39 -6.06 13.35
N GLY A 49 14.05 -4.88 13.89
CA GLY A 49 14.95 -3.72 13.87
C GLY A 49 14.92 -2.91 12.56
N GLN A 50 14.16 -3.33 11.57
CA GLN A 50 14.05 -2.69 10.26
C GLN A 50 12.70 -2.00 10.08
N LEU A 51 12.64 -1.06 9.16
CA LEU A 51 11.39 -0.51 8.65
C LEU A 51 10.71 -1.51 7.72
N ALA A 52 9.41 -1.70 7.90
CA ALA A 52 8.62 -2.56 7.04
C ALA A 52 7.21 -1.97 6.82
N VAL A 53 6.52 -2.44 5.80
CA VAL A 53 5.10 -2.15 5.52
C VAL A 53 4.29 -3.41 5.76
N LEU A 54 3.13 -3.27 6.42
CA LEU A 54 2.18 -4.36 6.60
C LEU A 54 1.53 -4.74 5.27
N LEU A 55 1.39 -6.05 5.07
CA LEU A 55 0.67 -6.64 3.96
C LEU A 55 -0.23 -7.75 4.49
N THR A 56 -1.41 -7.93 3.89
CA THR A 56 -2.34 -9.00 4.23
C THR A 56 -2.49 -9.99 3.08
N ARG A 57 -2.78 -11.23 3.41
CA ARG A 57 -3.28 -12.20 2.45
C ARG A 57 -4.79 -12.37 2.67
N ARG A 58 -5.57 -12.15 1.64
CA ARG A 58 -7.04 -12.23 1.74
C ARG A 58 -7.50 -13.66 2.00
N ALA A 59 -8.57 -13.80 2.81
CA ALA A 59 -9.11 -15.11 3.13
C ALA A 59 -9.58 -15.86 1.88
N GLY A 60 -9.31 -17.17 1.83
CA GLY A 60 -9.66 -18.05 0.73
C GLY A 60 -11.17 -18.22 0.50
N THR A 61 -11.97 -17.86 1.48
CA THR A 61 -13.46 -17.93 1.48
C THR A 61 -14.13 -16.75 0.80
N LEU A 62 -13.38 -15.68 0.49
CA LEU A 62 -13.94 -14.49 -0.15
C LEU A 62 -14.33 -14.77 -1.61
N ARG A 63 -15.46 -14.18 -2.04
CA ARG A 63 -15.97 -14.34 -3.42
C ARG A 63 -15.10 -13.66 -4.48
N ALA A 64 -14.37 -12.62 -4.10
CA ALA A 64 -13.50 -11.87 -5.00
C ALA A 64 -12.10 -11.75 -4.42
N HIS A 65 -11.08 -11.85 -5.28
CA HIS A 65 -9.68 -11.67 -4.92
C HIS A 65 -9.19 -12.61 -3.79
N SER A 66 -9.79 -13.80 -3.69
CA SER A 66 -9.43 -14.84 -2.72
C SER A 66 -7.94 -15.20 -2.80
N GLY A 67 -7.27 -15.23 -1.64
CA GLY A 67 -5.86 -15.58 -1.53
C GLY A 67 -4.87 -14.58 -2.15
N GLN A 68 -5.33 -13.42 -2.62
CA GLN A 68 -4.46 -12.38 -3.17
C GLN A 68 -3.79 -11.57 -2.05
N TRP A 69 -2.63 -11.04 -2.37
CA TRP A 69 -1.93 -10.06 -1.54
C TRP A 69 -2.60 -8.70 -1.64
N ALA A 70 -2.81 -8.06 -0.52
CA ALA A 70 -3.47 -6.75 -0.43
C ALA A 70 -2.89 -5.90 0.70
N LEU A 71 -2.98 -4.59 0.54
CA LEU A 71 -2.87 -3.67 1.66
C LEU A 71 -4.21 -3.70 2.43
N PRO A 72 -4.20 -3.58 3.77
CA PRO A 72 -5.44 -3.44 4.54
C PRO A 72 -6.28 -2.30 3.98
N GLY A 73 -7.57 -2.52 3.74
CA GLY A 73 -8.40 -1.48 3.17
C GLY A 73 -9.70 -1.95 2.55
N GLY A 74 -10.59 -0.98 2.30
CA GLY A 74 -11.92 -1.24 1.77
C GLY A 74 -12.61 0.01 1.25
N ARG A 75 -13.94 -0.02 1.19
CA ARG A 75 -14.75 1.08 0.70
C ARG A 75 -14.75 2.24 1.70
N ILE A 76 -14.83 3.45 1.17
CA ILE A 76 -15.11 4.64 1.97
C ILE A 76 -16.61 4.71 2.20
N ASP A 77 -17.03 4.68 3.45
CA ASP A 77 -18.43 4.78 3.84
C ASP A 77 -18.97 6.23 3.77
N PRO A 78 -20.29 6.40 3.68
CA PRO A 78 -20.89 7.74 3.71
C PRO A 78 -20.47 8.54 4.96
N GLY A 79 -19.89 9.71 4.75
CA GLY A 79 -19.39 10.59 5.82
C GLY A 79 -17.92 10.36 6.22
N GLU A 80 -17.26 9.35 5.67
CA GLU A 80 -15.83 9.14 5.84
C GLU A 80 -15.01 9.86 4.76
N ASN A 81 -13.78 10.23 5.11
CA ASN A 81 -12.72 10.51 4.15
C ASN A 81 -11.79 9.28 4.02
N ALA A 82 -10.82 9.33 3.11
CA ALA A 82 -9.90 8.22 2.85
C ALA A 82 -9.07 7.80 4.09
N GLU A 83 -8.64 8.77 4.90
CA GLU A 83 -7.87 8.50 6.11
C GLU A 83 -8.71 7.76 7.15
N MET A 84 -9.97 8.20 7.37
CA MET A 84 -10.89 7.56 8.30
C MET A 84 -11.19 6.12 7.89
N ALA A 85 -11.49 5.91 6.60
CA ALA A 85 -11.76 4.58 6.05
C ALA A 85 -10.55 3.65 6.20
N ALA A 86 -9.35 4.11 5.83
CA ALA A 86 -8.13 3.32 5.94
C ALA A 86 -7.85 2.89 7.39
N LEU A 87 -8.01 3.80 8.36
CA LEU A 87 -7.82 3.49 9.79
C LEU A 87 -8.88 2.53 10.32
N ARG A 88 -10.16 2.69 9.90
CA ARG A 88 -11.25 1.75 10.26
C ARG A 88 -10.96 0.34 9.74
N GLU A 89 -10.60 0.22 8.47
CA GLU A 89 -10.31 -1.08 7.83
C GLU A 89 -9.10 -1.78 8.50
N VAL A 90 -8.04 -1.04 8.84
CA VAL A 90 -6.90 -1.58 9.60
C VAL A 90 -7.36 -2.16 10.94
N ARG A 91 -8.27 -1.48 11.65
CA ARG A 91 -8.82 -2.00 12.89
C ARG A 91 -9.69 -3.24 12.67
N GLU A 92 -10.53 -3.26 11.63
CA GLU A 92 -11.46 -4.35 11.32
C GLU A 92 -10.73 -5.60 10.80
N GLU A 93 -9.75 -5.43 9.91
CA GLU A 93 -9.03 -6.52 9.26
C GLU A 93 -7.93 -7.16 10.11
N ILE A 94 -7.19 -6.35 10.89
CA ILE A 94 -5.99 -6.80 11.61
C ILE A 94 -5.94 -6.40 13.09
N ASN A 95 -7.06 -5.90 13.64
CA ASN A 95 -7.20 -5.49 15.04
C ASN A 95 -6.15 -4.47 15.51
N LEU A 96 -5.76 -3.56 14.64
CA LEU A 96 -4.80 -2.49 14.93
C LEU A 96 -5.53 -1.15 15.01
N ASP A 97 -5.69 -0.63 16.24
CA ASP A 97 -6.30 0.68 16.47
C ASP A 97 -5.25 1.77 16.33
N LEU A 98 -5.38 2.61 15.34
CA LEU A 98 -4.46 3.71 15.05
C LEU A 98 -5.12 5.05 15.30
N PRO A 99 -4.47 5.97 16.07
CA PRO A 99 -4.95 7.32 16.22
C PRO A 99 -4.77 8.12 14.90
N LYS A 100 -5.53 9.21 14.75
CA LYS A 100 -5.47 10.04 13.51
C LYS A 100 -4.08 10.61 13.22
N ASP A 101 -3.29 10.91 14.24
CA ASP A 101 -1.92 11.42 14.09
C ASP A 101 -0.89 10.33 13.72
N ALA A 102 -1.32 9.07 13.64
CA ALA A 102 -0.55 8.02 13.00
C ALA A 102 -0.45 8.24 11.48
N VAL A 103 -1.42 8.91 10.86
CA VAL A 103 -1.39 9.23 9.44
C VAL A 103 -0.30 10.28 9.16
N ILE A 104 0.61 9.95 8.26
CA ILE A 104 1.72 10.84 7.87
C ILE A 104 1.54 11.46 6.48
N GLY A 105 0.56 10.98 5.70
CA GLY A 105 0.15 11.56 4.42
C GLY A 105 -0.60 10.58 3.55
N VAL A 106 -0.91 11.00 2.33
CA VAL A 106 -1.60 10.19 1.31
C VAL A 106 -0.80 10.23 0.00
N LEU A 107 -0.97 9.19 -0.83
CA LEU A 107 -0.39 9.11 -2.16
C LEU A 107 -1.47 9.39 -3.23
N ASP A 108 -1.11 9.25 -4.51
CA ASP A 108 -2.06 9.46 -5.61
C ASP A 108 -3.17 8.42 -5.63
N ASP A 109 -4.35 8.84 -6.03
CA ASP A 109 -5.44 7.92 -6.35
C ASP A 109 -5.03 6.96 -7.47
N TYR A 110 -5.41 5.69 -7.33
CA TYR A 110 -5.25 4.66 -8.35
C TYR A 110 -6.59 4.09 -8.79
N ASN A 111 -6.88 4.17 -10.09
CA ASN A 111 -8.12 3.66 -10.66
C ASN A 111 -7.97 2.19 -11.06
N THR A 112 -8.84 1.31 -10.55
CA THR A 112 -8.82 -0.12 -10.85
C THR A 112 -9.76 -0.50 -11.99
N ARG A 113 -9.41 -1.56 -12.72
CA ARG A 113 -10.29 -2.18 -13.73
C ARG A 113 -11.56 -2.77 -13.11
N SER A 114 -11.55 -3.12 -11.83
CA SER A 114 -12.71 -3.60 -11.08
C SER A 114 -13.67 -2.50 -10.61
N GLY A 115 -13.43 -1.24 -11.01
CA GLY A 115 -14.35 -0.13 -10.79
C GLY A 115 -14.17 0.58 -9.45
N TYR A 116 -12.96 0.64 -8.93
CA TYR A 116 -12.62 1.43 -7.75
C TYR A 116 -11.62 2.53 -8.06
N ARG A 117 -11.76 3.65 -7.35
CA ARG A 117 -10.73 4.65 -7.15
C ARG A 117 -10.19 4.46 -5.74
N ILE A 118 -8.94 4.04 -5.62
CA ILE A 118 -8.29 3.73 -4.35
C ILE A 118 -7.35 4.86 -3.97
N THR A 119 -7.52 5.40 -2.76
CA THR A 119 -6.60 6.38 -2.15
C THR A 119 -5.68 5.66 -1.17
N PRO A 120 -4.36 5.60 -1.40
CA PRO A 120 -3.40 5.01 -0.47
C PRO A 120 -3.07 6.01 0.66
N VAL A 121 -3.28 5.60 1.90
CA VAL A 121 -3.00 6.36 3.12
C VAL A 121 -1.76 5.78 3.78
N VAL A 122 -0.77 6.63 4.06
CA VAL A 122 0.46 6.22 4.74
C VAL A 122 0.33 6.50 6.22
N ALA A 123 0.47 5.46 7.03
CA ALA A 123 0.42 5.55 8.49
C ALA A 123 1.69 4.98 9.13
N TRP A 124 1.96 5.38 10.37
CA TRP A 124 3.13 4.95 11.14
C TRP A 124 2.70 4.53 12.54
N THR A 125 3.16 3.36 13.00
CA THR A 125 2.90 2.90 14.36
C THR A 125 4.12 2.22 14.98
N HIS A 126 4.19 2.26 16.31
CA HIS A 126 5.15 1.52 17.14
C HIS A 126 4.56 0.20 17.66
N THR A 127 3.37 -0.18 17.21
CA THR A 127 2.74 -1.43 17.65
C THR A 127 3.56 -2.62 17.18
N ASP A 128 3.83 -3.55 18.10
CA ASP A 128 4.46 -4.82 17.79
C ASP A 128 3.54 -5.64 16.88
N ILE A 129 4.06 -6.10 15.75
CA ILE A 129 3.32 -6.92 14.80
C ILE A 129 2.82 -8.25 15.40
N ALA A 130 3.49 -8.76 16.45
CA ALA A 130 3.07 -9.94 17.19
C ALA A 130 1.73 -9.76 17.93
N MET A 131 1.31 -8.51 18.13
CA MET A 131 0.02 -8.18 18.77
C MET A 131 -1.14 -8.11 17.76
N LEU A 132 -0.86 -8.15 16.47
CA LEU A 132 -1.87 -8.06 15.43
C LEU A 132 -2.64 -9.38 15.30
N LEU A 133 -3.95 -9.26 15.13
CA LEU A 133 -4.84 -10.42 15.02
C LEU A 133 -5.65 -10.30 13.74
N PRO A 134 -5.45 -11.18 12.75
CA PRO A 134 -6.23 -11.15 11.52
C PRO A 134 -7.69 -11.51 11.81
N ASN A 135 -8.62 -10.77 11.20
CA ASN A 135 -10.01 -11.15 11.12
C ASN A 135 -10.16 -12.32 10.13
N PRO A 136 -10.44 -13.55 10.58
CA PRO A 136 -10.39 -14.73 9.71
C PRO A 136 -11.44 -14.75 8.62
N SER A 137 -12.48 -13.89 8.71
CA SER A 137 -13.48 -13.75 7.65
C SER A 137 -12.94 -12.98 6.43
N GLU A 138 -11.88 -12.19 6.60
CA GLU A 138 -11.35 -11.30 5.55
C GLU A 138 -9.86 -11.52 5.28
N VAL A 139 -9.08 -11.80 6.33
CA VAL A 139 -7.62 -11.91 6.29
C VAL A 139 -7.18 -13.30 6.74
N ALA A 140 -6.47 -14.01 5.86
CA ALA A 140 -5.89 -15.33 6.18
C ALA A 140 -4.61 -15.19 7.01
N SER A 141 -3.78 -14.18 6.70
CA SER A 141 -2.50 -13.95 7.40
C SER A 141 -2.01 -12.51 7.21
N ILE A 142 -1.21 -12.06 8.18
CA ILE A 142 -0.55 -10.75 8.18
C ILE A 142 0.93 -10.98 7.92
N HIS A 143 1.53 -10.17 7.08
CA HIS A 143 2.93 -10.21 6.67
C HIS A 143 3.54 -8.82 6.71
N THR A 144 4.86 -8.77 6.61
CA THR A 144 5.63 -7.54 6.45
C THR A 144 6.49 -7.61 5.20
N ILE A 145 6.69 -6.47 4.56
CA ILE A 145 7.66 -6.27 3.50
C ILE A 145 8.66 -5.25 4.01
N THR A 146 9.92 -5.63 4.13
CA THR A 146 10.97 -4.70 4.60
C THR A 146 11.23 -3.61 3.57
N PHE A 147 11.73 -2.46 4.03
CA PHE A 147 12.14 -1.40 3.12
C PHE A 147 13.31 -1.83 2.23
N ASP A 148 14.17 -2.70 2.73
CA ASP A 148 15.27 -3.25 1.95
C ASP A 148 14.74 -4.11 0.79
N ASP A 149 13.73 -4.96 1.03
CA ASP A 149 13.08 -5.74 -0.02
C ASP A 149 12.36 -4.84 -1.05
N LEU A 150 11.61 -3.83 -0.57
CA LEU A 150 10.99 -2.84 -1.46
C LEU A 150 12.01 -2.06 -2.29
N ALA A 151 13.17 -1.75 -1.72
CA ALA A 151 14.19 -0.93 -2.34
C ALA A 151 15.06 -1.67 -3.37
N ARG A 152 15.00 -2.99 -3.43
CA ARG A 152 15.76 -3.77 -4.42
C ARG A 152 15.53 -3.24 -5.84
N PRO A 153 16.59 -3.08 -6.64
CA PRO A 153 16.47 -2.61 -8.03
C PRO A 153 15.64 -3.53 -8.93
N ASP A 154 15.63 -4.82 -8.64
CA ASP A 154 14.93 -5.86 -9.38
C ASP A 154 13.51 -6.14 -8.87
N ALA A 155 13.07 -5.48 -7.78
CA ALA A 155 11.72 -5.67 -7.25
C ALA A 155 10.62 -5.20 -8.23
N PRO A 156 10.66 -4.00 -8.83
CA PRO A 156 9.65 -3.59 -9.81
C PRO A 156 9.88 -4.27 -11.16
N GLN A 157 8.82 -4.88 -11.68
CA GLN A 157 8.78 -5.54 -12.97
C GLN A 157 7.73 -4.86 -13.87
N PHE A 158 8.07 -4.65 -15.14
CA PHE A 158 7.23 -3.95 -16.12
C PHE A 158 7.04 -4.84 -17.34
N ASP A 159 5.84 -5.37 -17.51
CA ASP A 159 5.49 -6.28 -18.57
C ASP A 159 4.53 -5.63 -19.57
N ARG A 160 4.49 -6.13 -20.80
CA ARG A 160 3.52 -5.74 -21.81
C ARG A 160 2.66 -6.92 -22.21
N ILE A 161 1.36 -6.68 -22.33
CA ILE A 161 0.41 -7.66 -22.84
C ILE A 161 -0.34 -7.09 -24.04
N PRO A 162 -0.79 -7.94 -25.00
CA PRO A 162 -1.45 -7.47 -26.23
C PRO A 162 -2.78 -6.73 -25.98
N GLU A 163 -3.42 -6.95 -24.83
CA GLU A 163 -4.73 -6.41 -24.49
C GLU A 163 -4.72 -4.94 -24.03
N THR A 164 -3.55 -4.36 -23.81
CA THR A 164 -3.41 -2.95 -23.41
C THR A 164 -2.09 -2.35 -23.91
N ASP A 165 -2.12 -1.08 -24.27
CA ASP A 165 -0.90 -0.32 -24.61
C ASP A 165 -0.12 0.14 -23.37
N ARG A 166 -0.66 -0.11 -22.17
CA ARG A 166 -0.06 0.29 -20.89
C ARG A 166 0.79 -0.85 -20.34
N GLU A 167 1.88 -0.50 -19.66
CA GLU A 167 2.70 -1.48 -18.98
C GLU A 167 1.96 -2.04 -17.74
N ILE A 168 2.09 -3.35 -17.55
CA ILE A 168 1.62 -4.04 -16.36
C ILE A 168 2.72 -3.96 -15.31
N LEU A 169 2.39 -3.41 -14.14
CA LEU A 169 3.33 -3.34 -13.04
C LEU A 169 3.10 -4.49 -12.06
N SER A 170 4.18 -5.17 -11.75
CA SER A 170 4.27 -6.09 -10.62
C SER A 170 5.52 -5.80 -9.79
N MET A 171 5.57 -6.34 -8.57
CA MET A 171 6.74 -6.29 -7.71
C MET A 171 7.11 -7.71 -7.28
N GLN A 172 8.36 -8.10 -7.58
CA GLN A 172 8.94 -9.37 -7.15
C GLN A 172 9.55 -9.17 -5.76
N LEU A 173 8.81 -9.53 -4.73
CA LEU A 173 9.21 -9.39 -3.33
C LEU A 173 9.53 -10.76 -2.72
N GLU A 174 10.18 -10.76 -1.56
CA GLU A 174 10.52 -12.01 -0.86
C GLU A 174 9.28 -12.87 -0.56
N VAL A 175 8.16 -12.21 -0.23
CA VAL A 175 6.91 -12.91 0.09
C VAL A 175 6.25 -13.55 -1.14
N ASP A 176 6.29 -12.91 -2.31
CA ASP A 176 5.68 -13.38 -3.56
C ASP A 176 5.85 -12.32 -4.69
N GLN A 177 5.39 -12.66 -5.91
CA GLN A 177 5.15 -11.67 -6.95
C GLN A 177 3.78 -11.01 -6.74
N ILE A 178 3.80 -9.71 -6.46
CA ILE A 178 2.60 -8.91 -6.24
C ILE A 178 2.28 -8.10 -7.49
N PHE A 179 1.00 -8.09 -7.89
CA PHE A 179 0.55 -7.36 -9.08
C PHE A 179 -0.22 -6.08 -8.71
N ALA A 180 -0.32 -5.16 -9.69
CA ALA A 180 -1.21 -4.00 -9.55
C ALA A 180 -2.68 -4.46 -9.36
N PRO A 181 -3.47 -3.77 -8.51
CA PRO A 181 -3.26 -2.44 -7.96
C PRO A 181 -2.27 -2.37 -6.78
N THR A 182 -2.11 -3.42 -5.98
CA THR A 182 -1.27 -3.43 -4.78
C THR A 182 0.19 -3.07 -5.12
N ALA A 183 0.75 -3.67 -6.16
CA ALA A 183 2.11 -3.37 -6.62
C ALA A 183 2.28 -1.90 -7.02
N ALA A 184 1.30 -1.29 -7.67
CA ALA A 184 1.40 0.11 -8.07
C ALA A 184 1.48 1.06 -6.86
N MET A 185 0.71 0.78 -5.81
CA MET A 185 0.73 1.56 -4.57
C MET A 185 2.02 1.33 -3.78
N LEU A 186 2.52 0.09 -3.70
CA LEU A 186 3.82 -0.23 -3.10
C LEU A 186 4.98 0.42 -3.87
N TYR A 187 4.93 0.40 -5.20
CA TYR A 187 5.94 1.04 -6.04
C TYR A 187 5.94 2.57 -5.87
N GLN A 188 4.78 3.22 -5.85
CA GLN A 188 4.70 4.64 -5.58
C GLN A 188 5.22 4.96 -4.17
N PHE A 189 4.85 4.17 -3.17
CA PHE A 189 5.37 4.31 -1.81
C PHE A 189 6.90 4.19 -1.78
N ARG A 190 7.47 3.18 -2.43
CA ARG A 190 8.92 3.00 -2.57
C ARG A 190 9.58 4.25 -3.15
N GLU A 191 9.11 4.72 -4.27
CA GLU A 191 9.70 5.86 -4.97
C GLU A 191 9.57 7.16 -4.15
N VAL A 192 8.38 7.40 -3.60
CA VAL A 192 8.09 8.63 -2.88
C VAL A 192 8.65 8.59 -1.46
N ALA A 193 8.26 7.62 -0.66
CA ALA A 193 8.56 7.59 0.77
C ALA A 193 10.03 7.23 1.05
N ILE A 194 10.57 6.23 0.33
CA ILE A 194 11.94 5.75 0.54
C ILE A 194 12.94 6.62 -0.24
N PHE A 195 12.72 6.82 -1.54
CA PHE A 195 13.69 7.50 -2.39
C PHE A 195 13.46 9.01 -2.59
N GLY A 196 12.32 9.56 -2.12
CA GLY A 196 11.99 10.98 -2.28
C GLY A 196 11.78 11.41 -3.74
N ARG A 197 11.35 10.47 -4.61
CA ARG A 197 11.09 10.71 -6.03
C ARG A 197 9.59 10.90 -6.27
N PRO A 198 9.13 11.95 -6.95
CA PRO A 198 7.71 12.23 -7.18
C PRO A 198 7.11 11.36 -8.30
N THR A 199 7.27 10.04 -8.18
CA THR A 199 6.83 9.07 -9.19
C THR A 199 5.31 8.92 -9.18
N ARG A 200 4.68 8.90 -10.37
CA ARG A 200 3.24 8.69 -10.58
C ARG A 200 3.01 7.31 -11.16
N VAL A 201 1.87 6.66 -10.79
CA VAL A 201 1.63 5.24 -11.13
C VAL A 201 0.30 4.98 -11.86
N LEU A 202 -0.53 6.01 -12.07
CA LEU A 202 -1.83 5.86 -12.71
C LEU A 202 -1.76 5.33 -14.16
N HIS A 203 -0.63 5.50 -14.82
CA HIS A 203 -0.40 5.04 -16.18
C HIS A 203 -0.08 3.53 -16.29
N TYR A 204 0.23 2.84 -15.20
CA TYR A 204 0.40 1.38 -15.21
C TYR A 204 -0.96 0.69 -15.19
N ASP A 205 -1.03 -0.49 -15.80
CA ASP A 205 -2.24 -1.31 -15.85
C ASP A 205 -2.12 -2.53 -14.92
N GLN A 206 -3.21 -3.27 -14.84
CA GLN A 206 -3.36 -4.48 -14.04
C GLN A 206 -3.31 -5.70 -14.95
N PRO A 207 -2.82 -6.85 -14.46
CA PRO A 207 -2.85 -8.08 -15.24
C PRO A 207 -4.29 -8.51 -15.51
N ARG A 208 -4.50 -9.26 -16.58
CA ARG A 208 -5.83 -9.67 -17.08
C ARG A 208 -6.70 -10.35 -16.01
N PHE A 209 -6.12 -11.14 -15.13
CA PHE A 209 -6.88 -11.81 -14.06
C PHE A 209 -7.47 -10.83 -13.03
N ALA A 210 -6.95 -9.61 -12.91
CA ALA A 210 -7.42 -8.57 -12.00
C ALA A 210 -8.48 -7.64 -12.64
N TRP A 211 -8.93 -7.91 -13.88
CA TRP A 211 -9.91 -7.07 -14.59
C TRP A 211 -11.38 -7.39 -14.25
N ARG A 212 -11.64 -8.38 -13.37
CA ARG A 212 -12.99 -8.86 -13.03
C ARG A 212 -13.36 -8.55 -11.58
#